data_1ddad5ff8933b1cfcf49acf01d6af65a
#
_entry.id   1ddad5ff8933b1cfcf49acf01d6af65a
#
_cell.length_a   1.000
_cell.length_b   1.000
_cell.length_c   1.000
_cell.angle_alpha   90.00
_cell.angle_beta   90.00
_cell.angle_gamma   90.00
#
_symmetry.space_group_name_H-M   'P 1'
#
loop_
_entity.id
_entity.type
_entity.pdbx_description
1 polymer ?
#
loop_
_entity_poly.entity_id
_entity_poly.type
_entity_poly.pdbx_seq_one_letter_code
_entity_poly.pdbx_strand_id
1 'polypeptide(L)'
;LTIPFTGMINSNFGFTPLKEVWLGDCYPASFYDHYPSEIRDAFYLITEWTKEDTLCLQNFLESLGIVVRRPIFNNVDYYLDQHDNLIKPPITPRDDYFVLGQTLYSLHRTNNIEPWRHWLDYYKSQGLDVQSPQDQPINCISPPSVVRVGRDLYIDVETHKDQWGFVCEWAVAQSKEYRVNLCNT
;
A
#
# COMPACT_ATOMS: atom_id res chain seq x y z
N LEU A 1 22.38 -3.43 -11.37
CA LEU A 1 22.43 -4.85 -10.98
C LEU A 1 21.12 -5.20 -10.29
N THR A 2 20.16 -5.76 -11.03
CA THR A 2 18.92 -6.33 -10.48
C THR A 2 19.28 -7.62 -9.77
N ILE A 3 19.25 -7.63 -8.46
CA ILE A 3 19.34 -8.86 -7.68
C ILE A 3 18.04 -9.63 -7.96
N PRO A 4 18.09 -10.83 -8.55
CA PRO A 4 16.90 -11.62 -8.77
C PRO A 4 16.29 -11.97 -7.41
N PHE A 5 15.06 -11.57 -7.21
CA PHE A 5 14.28 -12.00 -6.05
C PHE A 5 14.00 -13.50 -6.19
N THR A 6 14.66 -14.32 -5.38
CA THR A 6 14.53 -15.79 -5.41
C THR A 6 13.64 -16.35 -4.31
N GLY A 7 12.85 -15.51 -3.66
CA GLY A 7 11.99 -15.93 -2.56
C GLY A 7 10.53 -15.50 -2.77
N MET A 8 9.59 -16.40 -2.53
CA MET A 8 8.17 -16.05 -2.43
C MET A 8 7.99 -15.02 -1.32
N ILE A 9 7.20 -13.97 -1.58
CA ILE A 9 6.74 -13.08 -0.52
C ILE A 9 5.98 -13.94 0.48
N ASN A 10 6.46 -13.94 1.71
CA ASN A 10 5.81 -14.65 2.80
C ASN A 10 6.02 -13.84 4.07
N SER A 11 5.00 -13.10 4.46
CA SER A 11 5.05 -12.24 5.63
C SER A 11 4.05 -12.69 6.67
N ASN A 12 4.53 -13.42 7.66
CA ASN A 12 3.71 -13.92 8.78
C ASN A 12 3.96 -13.17 10.10
N PHE A 13 4.99 -12.32 10.15
CA PHE A 13 5.36 -11.58 11.37
C PHE A 13 5.84 -10.18 11.03
N GLY A 14 5.40 -9.20 11.82
CA GLY A 14 5.93 -7.84 11.74
C GLY A 14 7.38 -7.70 12.26
N PHE A 15 7.97 -8.78 12.78
CA PHE A 15 9.30 -8.78 13.42
C PHE A 15 10.35 -9.63 12.69
N THR A 16 10.00 -10.22 11.55
CA THR A 16 11.01 -10.89 10.71
C THR A 16 11.90 -9.86 10.05
N PRO A 17 13.19 -10.19 9.78
CA PRO A 17 14.06 -9.28 9.06
C PRO A 17 13.45 -8.83 7.76
N LEU A 18 13.34 -7.52 7.59
CA LEU A 18 12.78 -6.91 6.38
C LEU A 18 13.68 -7.26 5.19
N LYS A 19 13.10 -7.73 4.10
CA LYS A 19 13.79 -8.08 2.86
C LYS A 19 13.46 -7.12 1.73
N GLU A 20 12.21 -6.70 1.69
CA GLU A 20 11.69 -5.82 0.66
C GLU A 20 10.61 -4.93 1.27
N VAL A 21 10.53 -3.70 0.82
CA VAL A 21 9.56 -2.72 1.29
C VAL A 21 9.05 -1.85 0.14
N TRP A 22 7.77 -1.51 0.20
CA TRP A 22 7.21 -0.44 -0.60
C TRP A 22 7.33 0.88 0.16
N LEU A 23 8.10 1.79 -0.40
CA LEU A 23 8.28 3.14 0.14
C LEU A 23 7.53 4.13 -0.74
N GLY A 24 6.54 4.79 -0.17
CA GLY A 24 5.71 5.76 -0.87
C GLY A 24 6.47 6.99 -1.34
N ASP A 25 5.78 7.81 -2.14
CA ASP A 25 6.31 9.08 -2.66
C ASP A 25 5.21 10.11 -2.84
N CYS A 26 5.61 11.39 -2.96
CA CYS A 26 4.75 12.45 -3.44
C CYS A 26 4.68 12.42 -4.97
N TYR A 27 3.70 13.12 -5.53
CA TYR A 27 3.63 13.30 -6.97
C TYR A 27 4.83 14.10 -7.50
N PRO A 28 5.21 13.91 -8.77
CA PRO A 28 6.14 14.83 -9.45
C PRO A 28 5.63 16.28 -9.38
N ALA A 29 6.52 17.22 -9.19
CA ALA A 29 6.16 18.64 -9.07
C ALA A 29 5.30 19.12 -10.25
N SER A 30 5.59 18.63 -11.47
CA SER A 30 4.82 18.97 -12.69
C SER A 30 3.33 18.62 -12.62
N PHE A 31 2.92 17.71 -11.72
CA PHE A 31 1.49 17.39 -11.56
C PHE A 31 0.70 18.54 -10.94
N TYR A 32 1.39 19.49 -10.31
CA TYR A 32 0.77 20.67 -9.69
C TYR A 32 0.77 21.90 -10.60
N ASP A 33 1.24 21.81 -11.84
CA ASP A 33 1.37 22.95 -12.77
C ASP A 33 0.03 23.64 -13.08
N HIS A 34 -1.07 22.93 -13.00
CA HIS A 34 -2.43 23.46 -13.25
C HIS A 34 -3.03 24.22 -12.07
N TYR A 35 -2.41 24.14 -10.87
CA TYR A 35 -2.89 24.88 -9.71
C TYR A 35 -2.45 26.36 -9.72
N PRO A 36 -3.22 27.26 -9.07
CA PRO A 36 -2.78 28.64 -8.84
C PRO A 36 -1.41 28.69 -8.15
N SER A 37 -0.63 29.75 -8.44
CA SER A 37 0.77 29.86 -7.98
C SER A 37 0.92 29.69 -6.46
N GLU A 38 0.01 30.25 -5.68
CA GLU A 38 0.05 30.21 -4.22
C GLU A 38 -0.06 28.77 -3.67
N ILE A 39 -0.85 27.93 -4.34
CA ILE A 39 -1.04 26.51 -3.98
C ILE A 39 0.11 25.67 -4.55
N ARG A 40 0.43 25.90 -5.82
CA ARG A 40 1.47 25.18 -6.55
C ARG A 40 2.83 25.29 -5.87
N ASP A 41 3.23 26.52 -5.49
CA ASP A 41 4.55 26.76 -4.91
C ASP A 41 4.69 26.09 -3.53
N ALA A 42 3.60 26.01 -2.75
CA ALA A 42 3.57 25.25 -1.51
C ALA A 42 3.74 23.74 -1.77
N PHE A 43 3.06 23.18 -2.78
CA PHE A 43 3.22 21.77 -3.14
C PHE A 43 4.61 21.47 -3.69
N TYR A 44 5.22 22.36 -4.45
CA TYR A 44 6.59 22.20 -4.91
C TYR A 44 7.56 22.04 -3.73
N LEU A 45 7.45 22.91 -2.75
CA LEU A 45 8.29 22.86 -1.56
C LEU A 45 8.09 21.56 -0.76
N ILE A 46 6.83 21.16 -0.54
CA ILE A 46 6.50 19.90 0.12
C ILE A 46 7.06 18.70 -0.67
N THR A 47 6.95 18.74 -2.00
CA THR A 47 7.45 17.67 -2.88
C THR A 47 8.98 17.55 -2.77
N GLU A 48 9.71 18.66 -2.76
CA GLU A 48 11.17 18.65 -2.62
C GLU A 48 11.60 18.05 -1.28
N TRP A 49 11.01 18.51 -0.18
CA TRP A 49 11.33 17.98 1.15
C TRP A 49 10.97 16.49 1.27
N THR A 50 9.79 16.11 0.79
CA THR A 50 9.38 14.70 0.84
C THR A 50 10.31 13.81 0.02
N LYS A 51 10.78 14.27 -1.14
CA LYS A 51 11.75 13.53 -1.95
C LYS A 51 13.09 13.38 -1.24
N GLU A 52 13.58 14.45 -0.61
CA GLU A 52 14.83 14.40 0.15
C GLU A 52 14.73 13.38 1.29
N ASP A 53 13.67 13.46 2.11
CA ASP A 53 13.44 12.57 3.23
C ASP A 53 13.28 11.10 2.78
N THR A 54 12.48 10.87 1.75
CA THR A 54 12.24 9.51 1.24
C THR A 54 13.48 8.94 0.57
N LEU A 55 14.31 9.77 -0.09
CA LEU A 55 15.59 9.32 -0.65
C LEU A 55 16.60 8.96 0.45
N CYS A 56 16.68 9.75 1.52
CA CYS A 56 17.49 9.42 2.68
C CYS A 56 17.09 8.07 3.30
N LEU A 57 15.78 7.85 3.47
CA LEU A 57 15.24 6.59 4.00
C LEU A 57 15.52 5.42 3.03
N GLN A 58 15.34 5.61 1.74
CA GLN A 58 15.66 4.60 0.73
C GLN A 58 17.14 4.20 0.81
N ASN A 59 18.04 5.16 0.77
CA ASN A 59 19.49 4.90 0.84
C ASN A 59 19.89 4.15 2.12
N PHE A 60 19.26 4.52 3.23
CA PHE A 60 19.47 3.81 4.51
C PHE A 60 19.00 2.36 4.42
N LEU A 61 17.80 2.10 3.95
CA LEU A 61 17.25 0.74 3.82
C LEU A 61 18.08 -0.11 2.85
N GLU A 62 18.48 0.45 1.70
CA GLU A 62 19.30 -0.23 0.71
C GLU A 62 20.71 -0.55 1.26
N SER A 63 21.27 0.32 2.11
CA SER A 63 22.54 0.06 2.80
C SER A 63 22.47 -1.15 3.74
N LEU A 64 21.28 -1.50 4.22
CA LEU A 64 21.00 -2.70 5.01
C LEU A 64 20.70 -3.94 4.15
N GLY A 65 20.79 -3.83 2.82
CA GLY A 65 20.48 -4.91 1.89
C GLY A 65 18.99 -5.14 1.67
N ILE A 66 18.14 -4.17 2.02
CA ILE A 66 16.69 -4.23 1.83
C ILE A 66 16.36 -3.71 0.44
N VAL A 67 15.53 -4.46 -0.30
CA VAL A 67 15.03 -4.02 -1.60
C VAL A 67 13.92 -2.98 -1.40
N VAL A 68 14.09 -1.80 -1.98
CA VAL A 68 13.08 -0.74 -1.90
C VAL A 68 12.37 -0.60 -3.24
N ARG A 69 11.03 -0.64 -3.21
CA ARG A 69 10.16 -0.39 -4.36
C ARG A 69 9.49 0.96 -4.21
N ARG A 70 9.57 1.75 -5.26
CA ARG A 70 8.97 3.09 -5.33
C ARG A 70 7.77 3.09 -6.26
N PRO A 71 6.78 3.96 -6.04
CA PRO A 71 5.69 4.16 -6.99
C PRO A 71 6.24 4.69 -8.31
N ILE A 72 5.60 4.32 -9.42
CA ILE A 72 5.91 4.81 -10.76
C ILE A 72 4.76 5.70 -11.21
N PHE A 73 5.06 6.96 -11.46
CA PHE A 73 4.07 7.93 -11.92
C PHE A 73 4.12 8.03 -13.46
N ASN A 74 2.98 7.79 -14.07
CA ASN A 74 2.82 7.86 -15.52
C ASN A 74 2.15 9.18 -15.92
N ASN A 75 0.92 9.13 -16.42
CA ASN A 75 0.15 10.29 -16.81
C ASN A 75 -0.62 10.87 -15.61
N VAL A 76 -0.60 12.20 -15.45
CA VAL A 76 -1.30 12.92 -14.37
C VAL A 76 -2.80 12.63 -14.36
N ASP A 77 -3.42 12.43 -15.52
CA ASP A 77 -4.86 12.18 -15.66
C ASP A 77 -5.35 10.95 -14.86
N TYR A 78 -4.46 9.99 -14.60
CA TYR A 78 -4.80 8.82 -13.77
C TYR A 78 -4.98 9.15 -12.28
N TYR A 79 -4.55 10.33 -11.87
CA TYR A 79 -4.52 10.74 -10.46
C TYR A 79 -5.45 11.92 -10.18
N LEU A 80 -6.29 12.28 -11.14
CA LEU A 80 -7.30 13.32 -10.96
C LEU A 80 -8.64 12.69 -10.53
N ASP A 81 -9.34 13.41 -9.65
CA ASP A 81 -10.73 13.08 -9.29
C ASP A 81 -11.71 13.67 -10.35
N GLN A 82 -13.00 13.46 -10.12
CA GLN A 82 -14.07 13.97 -11.00
C GLN A 82 -14.16 15.52 -11.07
N HIS A 83 -13.35 16.23 -10.29
CA HIS A 83 -13.28 17.70 -10.24
C HIS A 83 -11.89 18.21 -10.67
N ASP A 84 -11.11 17.38 -11.34
CA ASP A 84 -9.74 17.68 -11.78
C ASP A 84 -8.76 18.02 -10.63
N ASN A 85 -9.06 17.57 -9.41
CA ASN A 85 -8.12 17.69 -8.29
C ASN A 85 -7.29 16.42 -8.17
N LEU A 86 -6.02 16.59 -7.81
CA LEU A 86 -5.15 15.45 -7.49
C LEU A 86 -5.67 14.69 -6.27
N ILE A 87 -5.83 13.39 -6.42
CA ILE A 87 -6.12 12.50 -5.30
C ILE A 87 -4.92 12.46 -4.34
N LYS A 88 -5.11 11.86 -3.15
CA LYS A 88 -4.02 11.70 -2.18
C LYS A 88 -2.83 10.96 -2.83
N PRO A 89 -1.61 11.50 -2.76
CA PRO A 89 -0.43 10.80 -3.30
C PRO A 89 -0.13 9.52 -2.49
N PRO A 90 0.51 8.52 -3.10
CA PRO A 90 0.78 7.22 -2.49
C PRO A 90 1.96 7.26 -1.50
N ILE A 91 1.93 8.19 -0.54
CA ILE A 91 3.00 8.37 0.46
C ILE A 91 3.01 7.22 1.47
N THR A 92 1.82 6.70 1.80
CA THR A 92 1.62 5.67 2.82
C THR A 92 1.07 4.37 2.21
N PRO A 93 1.89 3.54 1.54
CA PRO A 93 1.43 2.30 0.91
C PRO A 93 0.70 1.36 1.89
N ARG A 94 1.03 1.41 3.16
CA ARG A 94 0.37 0.61 4.20
C ARG A 94 -1.13 0.94 4.35
N ASP A 95 -1.55 2.15 3.98
CA ASP A 95 -2.98 2.52 4.03
C ASP A 95 -3.78 1.78 2.96
N ASP A 96 -3.11 1.35 1.90
CA ASP A 96 -3.71 0.83 0.68
C ASP A 96 -3.45 -0.67 0.50
N TYR A 97 -2.36 -1.19 1.09
CA TYR A 97 -1.88 -2.54 0.86
C TYR A 97 -1.41 -3.22 2.13
N PHE A 98 -1.65 -4.51 2.23
CA PHE A 98 -0.98 -5.35 3.22
C PHE A 98 -0.73 -6.76 2.70
N VAL A 99 0.29 -7.41 3.25
CA VAL A 99 0.63 -8.79 2.92
C VAL A 99 0.23 -9.68 4.09
N LEU A 100 -0.47 -10.77 3.80
CA LEU A 100 -0.80 -11.80 4.75
C LEU A 100 -0.42 -13.17 4.16
N GLY A 101 0.58 -13.82 4.75
CA GLY A 101 1.17 -15.01 4.16
C GLY A 101 1.75 -14.70 2.77
N GLN A 102 1.23 -15.39 1.76
CA GLN A 102 1.62 -15.24 0.36
C GLN A 102 0.62 -14.41 -0.46
N THR A 103 -0.33 -13.76 0.19
CA THR A 103 -1.33 -12.94 -0.46
C THR A 103 -1.09 -11.46 -0.20
N LEU A 104 -1.04 -10.67 -1.26
CA LEU A 104 -1.06 -9.21 -1.21
C LEU A 104 -2.51 -8.75 -1.37
N TYR A 105 -3.02 -8.09 -0.36
CA TYR A 105 -4.32 -7.45 -0.40
C TYR A 105 -4.18 -5.98 -0.79
N SER A 106 -4.87 -5.60 -1.85
CA SER A 106 -5.05 -4.21 -2.25
C SER A 106 -6.47 -3.80 -1.90
N LEU A 107 -6.63 -2.77 -1.10
CA LEU A 107 -7.94 -2.36 -0.58
C LEU A 107 -8.53 -1.14 -1.28
N HIS A 108 -7.83 -0.57 -2.25
CA HIS A 108 -8.28 0.64 -2.90
C HIS A 108 -8.94 0.47 -4.25
N ARG A 109 -9.92 1.35 -4.45
CA ARG A 109 -10.55 1.62 -5.73
C ARG A 109 -9.50 2.20 -6.70
N THR A 110 -9.68 1.92 -7.94
CA THR A 110 -8.86 2.09 -9.14
C THR A 110 -7.72 3.11 -9.18
N ASN A 111 -7.85 4.28 -8.54
CA ASN A 111 -6.89 5.38 -8.77
C ASN A 111 -5.59 5.25 -7.96
N ASN A 112 -5.61 4.59 -6.80
CA ASN A 112 -4.40 4.38 -6.00
C ASN A 112 -3.61 3.13 -6.42
N ILE A 113 -4.13 2.34 -7.35
CA ILE A 113 -3.44 1.15 -7.88
C ILE A 113 -2.40 1.56 -8.92
N GLU A 114 -2.66 2.62 -9.70
CA GLU A 114 -1.83 2.98 -10.85
C GLU A 114 -0.34 3.22 -10.51
N PRO A 115 0.03 3.92 -9.43
CA PRO A 115 1.44 4.09 -9.08
C PRO A 115 2.16 2.79 -8.76
N TRP A 116 1.42 1.76 -8.37
CA TRP A 116 1.94 0.45 -7.96
C TRP A 116 1.70 -0.67 -8.98
N ARG A 117 0.98 -0.40 -10.07
CA ARG A 117 0.58 -1.39 -11.09
C ARG A 117 1.76 -2.21 -11.58
N HIS A 118 2.87 -1.56 -11.90
CA HIS A 118 4.08 -2.24 -12.34
C HIS A 118 4.56 -3.30 -11.35
N TRP A 119 4.54 -2.99 -10.05
CA TRP A 119 4.95 -3.93 -9.01
C TRP A 119 3.90 -5.00 -8.76
N LEU A 120 2.63 -4.68 -8.83
CA LEU A 120 1.55 -5.67 -8.73
C LEU A 120 1.65 -6.70 -9.85
N ASP A 121 1.87 -6.26 -11.08
CA ASP A 121 2.04 -7.14 -12.23
C ASP A 121 3.33 -7.97 -12.12
N TYR A 122 4.41 -7.36 -11.65
CA TYR A 122 5.64 -8.08 -11.36
C TYR A 122 5.41 -9.21 -10.35
N TYR A 123 4.77 -8.93 -9.21
CA TYR A 123 4.53 -9.96 -8.20
C TYR A 123 3.54 -11.04 -8.66
N LYS A 124 2.51 -10.67 -9.41
CA LYS A 124 1.62 -11.65 -10.05
C LYS A 124 2.41 -12.59 -10.96
N SER A 125 3.32 -12.06 -11.75
CA SER A 125 4.19 -12.85 -12.63
C SER A 125 5.14 -13.80 -11.86
N GLN A 126 5.45 -13.47 -10.61
CA GLN A 126 6.23 -14.31 -9.70
C GLN A 126 5.36 -15.32 -8.91
N GLY A 127 4.05 -15.39 -9.19
CA GLY A 127 3.13 -16.32 -8.55
C GLY A 127 2.55 -15.86 -7.21
N LEU A 128 2.69 -14.57 -6.87
CA LEU A 128 2.00 -14.02 -5.70
C LEU A 128 0.50 -13.92 -5.98
N ASP A 129 -0.31 -14.36 -5.02
CA ASP A 129 -1.74 -14.08 -5.04
C ASP A 129 -1.96 -12.58 -4.72
N VAL A 130 -2.55 -11.85 -5.66
CA VAL A 130 -2.88 -10.43 -5.49
C VAL A 130 -4.40 -10.30 -5.54
N GLN A 131 -4.98 -10.01 -4.39
CA GLN A 131 -6.43 -9.82 -4.26
C GLN A 131 -6.76 -8.32 -4.26
N SER A 132 -7.60 -7.92 -5.19
CA SER A 132 -8.09 -6.56 -5.33
C SER A 132 -9.60 -6.48 -5.04
N PRO A 133 -10.13 -5.27 -4.72
CA PRO A 133 -11.56 -5.07 -4.50
C PRO A 133 -12.44 -5.43 -5.71
N GLN A 134 -11.86 -5.50 -6.90
CA GLN A 134 -12.58 -5.90 -8.12
C GLN A 134 -12.87 -7.40 -8.14
N ASP A 135 -12.06 -8.18 -7.42
CA ASP A 135 -12.15 -9.64 -7.43
C ASP A 135 -12.96 -10.19 -6.26
N GLN A 136 -13.13 -9.41 -5.19
CA GLN A 136 -13.88 -9.83 -3.99
C GLN A 136 -14.49 -8.62 -3.27
N PRO A 137 -15.54 -8.80 -2.45
CA PRO A 137 -16.12 -7.75 -1.63
C PRO A 137 -15.24 -7.31 -0.45
N ILE A 138 -13.92 -7.30 -0.63
CA ILE A 138 -12.92 -6.92 0.38
C ILE A 138 -12.86 -5.38 0.58
N ASN A 139 -13.82 -4.66 0.04
CA ASN A 139 -13.91 -3.19 0.15
C ASN A 139 -13.96 -2.64 1.60
N CYS A 140 -13.78 -3.51 2.59
CA CYS A 140 -14.23 -3.23 3.94
C CYS A 140 -13.14 -3.29 4.99
N ILE A 141 -11.94 -3.77 4.66
CA ILE A 141 -10.87 -3.86 5.66
C ILE A 141 -9.79 -2.86 5.30
N SER A 142 -9.71 -1.81 6.10
CA SER A 142 -8.62 -0.84 6.02
C SER A 142 -7.31 -1.51 6.48
N PRO A 143 -6.23 -1.53 5.69
CA PRO A 143 -4.98 -2.13 6.09
C PRO A 143 -4.45 -1.64 7.44
N PRO A 144 -4.57 -0.34 7.80
CA PRO A 144 -4.17 0.15 9.11
C PRO A 144 -4.92 -0.48 10.28
N SER A 145 -6.15 -0.96 10.05
CA SER A 145 -6.95 -1.61 11.11
C SER A 145 -6.65 -3.10 11.29
N VAL A 146 -5.68 -3.63 10.55
CA VAL A 146 -5.25 -5.03 10.65
C VAL A 146 -3.83 -5.11 11.21
N VAL A 147 -3.69 -5.73 12.38
CA VAL A 147 -2.39 -6.01 12.99
C VAL A 147 -2.16 -7.50 13.07
N ARG A 148 -0.99 -7.94 12.64
CA ARG A 148 -0.61 -9.34 12.64
C ARG A 148 0.57 -9.59 13.58
N VAL A 149 0.41 -10.59 14.44
CA VAL A 149 1.47 -11.07 15.34
C VAL A 149 1.54 -12.60 15.20
N GLY A 150 2.43 -13.06 14.36
CA GLY A 150 2.51 -14.49 14.06
C GLY A 150 1.25 -15.01 13.39
N ARG A 151 0.60 -15.99 14.03
CA ARG A 151 -0.69 -16.52 13.58
C ARG A 151 -1.90 -15.81 14.18
N ASP A 152 -1.67 -14.78 14.99
CA ASP A 152 -2.75 -13.95 15.51
C ASP A 152 -2.97 -12.75 14.60
N LEU A 153 -4.23 -12.57 14.20
CA LEU A 153 -4.69 -11.46 13.39
C LEU A 153 -5.67 -10.64 14.23
N TYR A 154 -5.34 -9.39 14.48
CA TYR A 154 -6.17 -8.45 15.21
C TYR A 154 -6.80 -7.49 14.23
N ILE A 155 -8.12 -7.34 14.27
CA ILE A 155 -8.88 -6.49 13.36
C ILE A 155 -9.68 -5.52 14.21
N ASP A 156 -9.45 -4.22 14.00
CA ASP A 156 -10.29 -3.17 14.56
C ASP A 156 -11.63 -3.12 13.81
N VAL A 157 -12.69 -3.41 14.53
CA VAL A 157 -14.03 -3.50 13.94
C VAL A 157 -14.83 -2.20 14.04
N GLU A 158 -14.40 -1.27 14.88
CA GLU A 158 -15.05 0.02 15.04
C GLU A 158 -15.00 0.85 13.76
N THR A 159 -13.88 0.78 13.04
CA THR A 159 -13.67 1.42 11.74
C THR A 159 -14.62 0.89 10.66
N HIS A 160 -15.27 -0.27 10.89
CA HIS A 160 -16.03 -1.01 9.87
C HIS A 160 -17.48 -1.31 10.25
N LYS A 161 -18.07 -0.53 11.14
CA LYS A 161 -19.44 -0.75 11.65
C LYS A 161 -20.48 -1.01 10.57
N ASP A 162 -20.44 -0.22 9.51
CA ASP A 162 -21.41 -0.28 8.41
C ASP A 162 -21.17 -1.49 7.47
N GLN A 163 -20.09 -2.23 7.67
CA GLN A 163 -19.64 -3.29 6.79
C GLN A 163 -19.37 -4.61 7.55
N TRP A 164 -19.95 -4.73 8.73
CA TRP A 164 -19.74 -5.84 9.64
C TRP A 164 -19.87 -7.23 9.00
N GLY A 165 -20.84 -7.42 8.12
CA GLY A 165 -21.03 -8.69 7.43
C GLY A 165 -19.80 -9.15 6.66
N PHE A 166 -19.18 -8.25 5.91
CA PHE A 166 -17.97 -8.53 5.13
C PHE A 166 -16.76 -8.78 6.01
N VAL A 167 -16.59 -8.00 7.08
CA VAL A 167 -15.49 -8.24 8.04
C VAL A 167 -15.60 -9.63 8.63
N CYS A 168 -16.80 -10.07 9.00
CA CYS A 168 -17.03 -11.41 9.51
C CYS A 168 -16.75 -12.51 8.47
N GLU A 169 -17.18 -12.34 7.23
CA GLU A 169 -16.92 -13.29 6.15
C GLU A 169 -15.42 -13.42 5.87
N TRP A 170 -14.73 -12.29 5.78
CA TRP A 170 -13.29 -12.27 5.60
C TRP A 170 -12.56 -12.91 6.78
N ALA A 171 -12.94 -12.56 8.02
CA ALA A 171 -12.39 -13.15 9.24
C ALA A 171 -12.57 -14.67 9.28
N VAL A 172 -13.74 -15.17 8.90
CA VAL A 172 -14.01 -16.61 8.79
C VAL A 172 -13.11 -17.26 7.73
N ALA A 173 -12.92 -16.62 6.58
CA ALA A 173 -12.01 -17.12 5.56
C ALA A 173 -10.57 -17.21 6.07
N GLN A 174 -10.10 -16.18 6.80
CA GLN A 174 -8.75 -16.14 7.37
C GLN A 174 -8.59 -17.10 8.56
N SER A 175 -9.65 -17.48 9.24
CA SER A 175 -9.60 -18.38 10.41
C SER A 175 -9.09 -19.78 10.11
N LYS A 176 -8.99 -20.15 8.84
CA LYS A 176 -8.38 -21.41 8.39
C LYS A 176 -6.87 -21.46 8.64
N GLU A 177 -6.21 -20.29 8.61
CA GLU A 177 -4.76 -20.18 8.73
C GLU A 177 -4.33 -19.33 9.93
N TYR A 178 -5.19 -18.40 10.37
CA TYR A 178 -4.91 -17.43 11.41
C TYR A 178 -5.94 -17.53 12.54
N ARG A 179 -5.49 -17.20 13.75
CA ARG A 179 -6.37 -16.98 14.89
C ARG A 179 -6.87 -15.54 14.84
N VAL A 180 -8.11 -15.34 14.43
CA VAL A 180 -8.67 -14.01 14.22
C VAL A 180 -9.27 -13.49 15.52
N ASN A 181 -8.83 -12.29 15.91
CA ASN A 181 -9.29 -11.55 17.08
C ASN A 181 -9.93 -10.25 16.60
N LEU A 182 -11.23 -10.12 16.86
CA LEU A 182 -11.96 -8.88 16.56
C LEU A 182 -11.85 -7.97 17.79
N CYS A 183 -11.32 -6.76 17.56
CA CYS A 183 -11.09 -5.77 18.61
C CYS A 183 -12.07 -4.59 18.44
N ASN A 184 -12.60 -4.14 19.52
CA ASN A 184 -13.41 -2.92 19.58
C ASN A 184 -12.61 -1.91 20.40
N THR A 185 -12.07 -0.88 19.76
CA THR A 185 -11.22 0.16 20.37
C THR A 185 -12.03 1.41 20.74
#